data_d3a3001deb5376094dda9ec9ede3d495
#
_entry.id   d3a3001deb5376094dda9ec9ede3d495
#
_cell.length_a   1.000
_cell.length_b   1.000
_cell.length_c   1.000
_cell.angle_alpha   90.00
_cell.angle_beta   90.00
_cell.angle_gamma   90.00
#
_symmetry.space_group_name_H-M   'P 1'
#
loop_
_entity.id
_entity.type
_entity.pdbx_description
1 polymer ?
#
loop_
_entity_poly.entity_id
_entity_poly.type
_entity_poly.pdbx_seq_one_letter_code
_entity_poly.pdbx_strand_id
1 'polypeptide(L)'
;MSIWNDMGMVYALLGAAVAVFLAGAGSAIGVGIAGQAASGVVTEDPSKFAKVLIMQLLPGTQGIYGLLVGFITLSKIGLLGGGAADLDPQTGLLILAACLPIGIVGLISGKAQGQTAAAAIGIVAKKPEQFGKAMLFPAMVETYAILALLISILAVTAIQV
;
A
#
# COMPACT_ATOMS: atom_id res chain seq x y z
N MET A 1 -14.88 -17.45 30.74
CA MET A 1 -14.07 -16.58 29.89
C MET A 1 -15.03 -15.62 29.22
N SER A 2 -14.87 -14.34 29.42
CA SER A 2 -15.77 -13.32 28.84
C SER A 2 -15.36 -13.08 27.39
N ILE A 3 -16.29 -13.09 26.46
CA ILE A 3 -16.08 -12.77 25.03
C ILE A 3 -15.31 -11.44 24.84
N TRP A 4 -15.41 -10.53 25.81
CA TRP A 4 -14.72 -9.24 25.80
C TRP A 4 -13.18 -9.34 25.99
N ASN A 5 -12.67 -10.39 26.65
CA ASN A 5 -11.22 -10.55 26.86
C ASN A 5 -10.48 -10.92 25.56
N ASP A 6 -11.18 -11.57 24.62
CA ASP A 6 -10.59 -11.96 23.34
C ASP A 6 -10.66 -10.84 22.28
N MET A 7 -11.37 -9.73 22.57
CA MET A 7 -11.57 -8.63 21.62
C MET A 7 -10.28 -7.88 21.29
N GLY A 8 -9.30 -7.86 22.18
CA GLY A 8 -8.01 -7.22 21.90
C GLY A 8 -7.31 -7.83 20.70
N MET A 9 -7.23 -9.16 20.66
CA MET A 9 -6.66 -9.89 19.52
C MET A 9 -7.48 -9.67 18.25
N VAL A 10 -8.82 -9.66 18.33
CA VAL A 10 -9.69 -9.40 17.18
C VAL A 10 -9.44 -8.02 16.58
N TYR A 11 -9.33 -6.97 17.41
CA TYR A 11 -9.04 -5.62 16.93
C TYR A 11 -7.65 -5.51 16.30
N ALA A 12 -6.63 -6.14 16.88
CA ALA A 12 -5.29 -6.16 16.34
C ALA A 12 -5.24 -6.86 14.97
N LEU A 13 -5.94 -7.99 14.82
CA LEU A 13 -6.08 -8.69 13.54
C LEU A 13 -6.82 -7.87 12.50
N LEU A 14 -7.90 -7.18 12.89
CA LEU A 14 -8.61 -6.26 12.01
C LEU A 14 -7.69 -5.13 11.55
N GLY A 15 -6.83 -4.61 12.42
CA GLY A 15 -5.83 -3.61 12.06
C GLY A 15 -4.88 -4.11 10.98
N ALA A 16 -4.28 -5.29 11.19
CA ALA A 16 -3.41 -5.91 10.19
C ALA A 16 -4.16 -6.14 8.85
N ALA A 17 -5.38 -6.67 8.91
CA ALA A 17 -6.21 -6.91 7.74
C ALA A 17 -6.52 -5.61 6.97
N VAL A 18 -6.90 -4.54 7.67
CA VAL A 18 -7.22 -3.23 7.08
C VAL A 18 -5.99 -2.62 6.39
N ALA A 19 -4.80 -2.69 7.02
CA ALA A 19 -3.57 -2.21 6.40
C ALA A 19 -3.30 -2.92 5.06
N VAL A 20 -3.38 -4.25 5.04
CA VAL A 20 -3.13 -5.06 3.84
C VAL A 20 -4.22 -4.86 2.78
N PHE A 21 -5.48 -4.96 3.21
CA PHE A 21 -6.62 -4.94 2.30
C PHE A 21 -6.79 -3.60 1.58
N LEU A 22 -6.82 -2.50 2.33
CA LEU A 22 -7.07 -1.19 1.72
C LEU A 22 -5.89 -0.73 0.85
N ALA A 23 -4.66 -0.86 1.33
CA ALA A 23 -3.48 -0.51 0.54
C ALA A 23 -3.34 -1.41 -0.70
N GLY A 24 -3.60 -2.72 -0.56
CA GLY A 24 -3.62 -3.67 -1.65
C GLY A 24 -4.69 -3.36 -2.70
N ALA A 25 -5.90 -3.00 -2.27
CA ALA A 25 -6.99 -2.57 -3.16
C ALA A 25 -6.61 -1.30 -3.93
N GLY A 26 -5.97 -0.32 -3.27
CA GLY A 26 -5.45 0.89 -3.92
C GLY A 26 -4.44 0.59 -5.00
N SER A 27 -3.48 -0.29 -4.70
CA SER A 27 -2.48 -0.75 -5.67
C SER A 27 -3.11 -1.51 -6.83
N ALA A 28 -4.03 -2.43 -6.57
CA ALA A 28 -4.70 -3.18 -7.64
C ALA A 28 -5.44 -2.26 -8.61
N ILE A 29 -6.17 -1.27 -8.08
CA ILE A 29 -6.85 -0.26 -8.90
C ILE A 29 -5.84 0.57 -9.69
N GLY A 30 -4.77 1.06 -9.04
CA GLY A 30 -3.77 1.92 -9.67
C GLY A 30 -2.98 1.21 -10.77
N VAL A 31 -2.50 0.00 -10.50
CA VAL A 31 -1.80 -0.84 -11.49
C VAL A 31 -2.71 -1.15 -12.68
N GLY A 32 -4.00 -1.42 -12.41
CA GLY A 32 -4.99 -1.66 -13.47
C GLY A 32 -5.19 -0.43 -14.36
N ILE A 33 -5.32 0.78 -13.77
CA ILE A 33 -5.48 2.03 -14.54
C ILE A 33 -4.24 2.30 -15.41
N ALA A 34 -3.05 2.20 -14.82
CA ALA A 34 -1.79 2.40 -15.56
C ALA A 34 -1.59 1.33 -16.64
N GLY A 35 -1.99 0.07 -16.36
CA GLY A 35 -1.90 -1.03 -17.30
C GLY A 35 -2.77 -0.86 -18.54
N GLN A 36 -3.97 -0.30 -18.39
CA GLN A 36 -4.82 0.02 -19.55
C GLN A 36 -4.15 1.02 -20.49
N ALA A 37 -3.53 2.08 -19.95
CA ALA A 37 -2.79 3.03 -20.76
C ALA A 37 -1.53 2.39 -21.38
N ALA A 38 -0.80 1.58 -20.61
CA ALA A 38 0.41 0.90 -21.07
C ALA A 38 0.11 -0.07 -22.22
N SER A 39 -0.95 -0.86 -22.13
CA SER A 39 -1.34 -1.82 -23.16
C SER A 39 -1.69 -1.12 -24.48
N GLY A 40 -2.38 0.03 -24.43
CA GLY A 40 -2.65 0.83 -25.62
C GLY A 40 -1.37 1.28 -26.34
N VAL A 41 -0.38 1.75 -25.58
CA VAL A 41 0.91 2.19 -26.17
C VAL A 41 1.68 1.02 -26.77
N VAL A 42 1.71 -0.14 -26.11
CA VAL A 42 2.42 -1.34 -26.60
C VAL A 42 1.76 -1.92 -27.86
N THR A 43 0.43 -1.78 -27.98
CA THR A 43 -0.29 -2.21 -29.19
C THR A 43 0.16 -1.42 -30.42
N GLU A 44 0.43 -0.11 -30.27
CA GLU A 44 0.91 0.74 -31.36
C GLU A 44 2.42 0.61 -31.59
N ASP A 45 3.19 0.52 -30.51
CA ASP A 45 4.65 0.45 -30.55
C ASP A 45 5.21 -0.49 -29.48
N PRO A 46 5.41 -1.77 -29.80
CA PRO A 46 5.96 -2.77 -28.87
C PRO A 46 7.34 -2.42 -28.31
N SER A 47 8.12 -1.58 -28.97
CA SER A 47 9.47 -1.18 -28.51
C SER A 47 9.43 -0.39 -27.19
N LYS A 48 8.29 0.20 -26.85
CA LYS A 48 8.07 0.98 -25.62
C LYS A 48 7.72 0.13 -24.40
N PHE A 49 7.54 -1.20 -24.55
CA PHE A 49 7.07 -2.10 -23.50
C PHE A 49 7.78 -1.90 -22.17
N ALA A 50 9.10 -1.94 -22.14
CA ALA A 50 9.86 -1.85 -20.88
C ALA A 50 9.62 -0.53 -20.14
N LYS A 51 9.52 0.59 -20.88
CA LYS A 51 9.30 1.92 -20.27
C LYS A 51 7.91 2.03 -19.65
N VAL A 52 6.88 1.60 -20.36
CA VAL A 52 5.50 1.71 -19.86
C VAL A 52 5.22 0.68 -18.77
N LEU A 53 5.87 -0.49 -18.80
CA LEU A 53 5.78 -1.50 -17.73
C LEU A 53 6.31 -0.97 -16.40
N ILE A 54 7.48 -0.31 -16.40
CA ILE A 54 8.02 0.31 -15.18
C ILE A 54 7.02 1.31 -14.60
N MET A 55 6.40 2.14 -15.43
CA MET A 55 5.40 3.11 -14.98
C MET A 55 4.13 2.45 -14.44
N GLN A 56 3.71 1.32 -15.02
CA GLN A 56 2.58 0.52 -14.53
C GLN A 56 2.86 -0.08 -13.15
N LEU A 57 4.10 -0.45 -12.84
CA LEU A 57 4.47 -1.07 -11.57
C LEU A 57 4.46 -0.08 -10.38
N LEU A 58 4.66 1.22 -10.63
CA LEU A 58 4.76 2.22 -9.57
C LEU A 58 3.56 2.20 -8.59
N PRO A 59 2.30 2.19 -9.02
CA PRO A 59 1.17 2.17 -8.08
C PRO A 59 0.99 0.81 -7.35
N GLY A 60 1.90 -0.13 -7.52
CA GLY A 60 1.96 -1.40 -6.78
C GLY A 60 2.58 -1.28 -5.39
N THR A 61 3.36 -0.25 -5.14
CA THR A 61 4.18 -0.08 -3.92
C THR A 61 3.33 0.05 -2.65
N GLN A 62 2.16 0.71 -2.70
CA GLN A 62 1.28 0.86 -1.54
C GLN A 62 0.80 -0.48 -0.98
N GLY A 63 0.51 -1.45 -1.84
CA GLY A 63 0.15 -2.79 -1.42
C GLY A 63 1.28 -3.49 -0.65
N ILE A 64 2.53 -3.29 -1.08
CA ILE A 64 3.71 -3.80 -0.37
C ILE A 64 3.85 -3.11 1.00
N TYR A 65 3.61 -1.79 1.07
CA TYR A 65 3.66 -1.04 2.33
C TYR A 65 2.60 -1.52 3.33
N GLY A 66 1.36 -1.74 2.87
CA GLY A 66 0.31 -2.31 3.69
C GLY A 66 0.63 -3.72 4.18
N LEU A 67 1.18 -4.56 3.31
CA LEU A 67 1.65 -5.90 3.67
C LEU A 67 2.75 -5.85 4.74
N LEU A 68 3.71 -4.93 4.62
CA LEU A 68 4.79 -4.77 5.58
C LEU A 68 4.24 -4.40 6.98
N VAL A 69 3.32 -3.44 7.06
CA VAL A 69 2.68 -3.06 8.33
C VAL A 69 1.86 -4.22 8.89
N GLY A 70 1.10 -4.92 8.07
CA GLY A 70 0.36 -6.11 8.49
C GLY A 70 1.28 -7.20 9.05
N PHE A 71 2.39 -7.49 8.36
CA PHE A 71 3.38 -8.46 8.81
C PHE A 71 4.02 -8.06 10.16
N ILE A 72 4.44 -6.80 10.31
CA ILE A 72 4.98 -6.27 11.58
C ILE A 72 3.95 -6.42 12.69
N THR A 73 2.69 -6.11 12.42
CA THR A 73 1.59 -6.24 13.37
C THR A 73 1.41 -7.69 13.81
N LEU A 74 1.31 -8.64 12.87
CA LEU A 74 1.16 -10.07 13.17
C LEU A 74 2.35 -10.63 13.95
N SER A 75 3.56 -10.19 13.62
CA SER A 75 4.77 -10.56 14.35
C SER A 75 4.73 -10.05 15.78
N LYS A 76 4.32 -8.79 15.96
CA LYS A 76 4.29 -8.12 17.26
C LYS A 76 3.29 -8.75 18.23
N ILE A 77 2.11 -9.12 17.72
CA ILE A 77 1.09 -9.81 18.55
C ILE A 77 1.37 -11.31 18.74
N GLY A 78 2.55 -11.79 18.32
CA GLY A 78 3.04 -13.14 18.56
C GLY A 78 2.48 -14.22 17.65
N LEU A 79 1.60 -13.90 16.71
CA LEU A 79 0.98 -14.90 15.82
C LEU A 79 1.96 -15.58 14.87
N LEU A 80 3.05 -14.91 14.49
CA LEU A 80 4.09 -15.49 13.65
C LEU A 80 5.19 -16.18 14.44
N GLY A 81 5.24 -16.00 15.77
CA GLY A 81 6.25 -16.58 16.66
C GLY A 81 5.79 -17.75 17.51
N GLY A 82 4.52 -18.20 17.37
CA GLY A 82 3.99 -19.36 18.09
C GLY A 82 3.52 -19.09 19.52
N GLY A 83 3.41 -17.84 19.95
CA GLY A 83 2.92 -17.43 21.26
C GLY A 83 2.06 -16.18 21.16
N ALA A 84 0.76 -16.35 20.83
CA ALA A 84 -0.17 -15.21 20.75
C ALA A 84 -0.20 -14.44 22.09
N ALA A 85 -0.05 -13.10 22.02
CA ALA A 85 -0.12 -12.23 23.18
C ALA A 85 -1.54 -12.19 23.75
N ASP A 86 -1.66 -12.09 25.08
CA ASP A 86 -2.93 -11.80 25.73
C ASP A 86 -3.14 -10.28 25.69
N LEU A 87 -3.99 -9.84 24.75
CA LEU A 87 -4.21 -8.43 24.47
C LEU A 87 -5.53 -7.96 25.08
N ASP A 88 -5.44 -6.94 25.92
CA ASP A 88 -6.65 -6.23 26.35
C ASP A 88 -7.29 -5.47 25.18
N PRO A 89 -8.60 -5.19 25.24
CA PRO A 89 -9.31 -4.51 24.14
C PRO A 89 -8.77 -3.14 23.78
N GLN A 90 -8.23 -2.39 24.74
CA GLN A 90 -7.67 -1.05 24.50
C GLN A 90 -6.39 -1.15 23.66
N THR A 91 -5.48 -2.05 24.01
CA THR A 91 -4.26 -2.32 23.24
C THR A 91 -4.58 -2.78 21.83
N GLY A 92 -5.58 -3.67 21.67
CA GLY A 92 -6.04 -4.08 20.34
C GLY A 92 -6.56 -2.92 19.48
N LEU A 93 -7.34 -2.00 20.07
CA LEU A 93 -7.83 -0.80 19.40
C LEU A 93 -6.71 0.17 19.03
N LEU A 94 -5.69 0.32 19.88
CA LEU A 94 -4.53 1.13 19.56
C LEU A 94 -3.77 0.56 18.35
N ILE A 95 -3.60 -0.75 18.27
CA ILE A 95 -2.99 -1.43 17.12
C ILE A 95 -3.83 -1.21 15.86
N LEU A 96 -5.15 -1.35 15.94
CA LEU A 96 -6.05 -1.05 14.82
C LEU A 96 -5.86 0.39 14.35
N ALA A 97 -5.88 1.37 15.27
CA ALA A 97 -5.70 2.78 14.96
C ALA A 97 -4.33 3.05 14.29
N ALA A 98 -3.27 2.39 14.75
CA ALA A 98 -1.92 2.49 14.18
C ALA A 98 -1.82 1.97 12.74
N CYS A 99 -2.69 1.02 12.35
CA CYS A 99 -2.74 0.45 11.01
C CYS A 99 -3.55 1.30 10.01
N LEU A 100 -4.46 2.17 10.49
CA LEU A 100 -5.35 2.96 9.63
C LEU A 100 -4.60 3.91 8.66
N PRO A 101 -3.53 4.61 9.06
CA PRO A 101 -2.88 5.56 8.17
C PRO A 101 -2.44 4.91 6.85
N ILE A 102 -1.70 3.80 6.91
CA ILE A 102 -1.25 3.13 5.69
C ILE A 102 -2.41 2.49 4.90
N GLY A 103 -3.42 1.96 5.57
CA GLY A 103 -4.59 1.41 4.90
C GLY A 103 -5.32 2.47 4.08
N ILE A 104 -5.71 3.57 4.72
CA ILE A 104 -6.52 4.63 4.09
C ILE A 104 -5.70 5.38 3.03
N VAL A 105 -4.50 5.86 3.40
CA VAL A 105 -3.64 6.61 2.47
C VAL A 105 -3.17 5.70 1.34
N GLY A 106 -2.85 4.43 1.61
CA GLY A 106 -2.46 3.47 0.59
C GLY A 106 -3.55 3.24 -0.46
N LEU A 107 -4.82 3.16 -0.04
CA LEU A 107 -5.96 3.07 -0.96
C LEU A 107 -6.07 4.30 -1.87
N ILE A 108 -6.01 5.49 -1.27
CA ILE A 108 -6.20 6.76 -1.99
C ILE A 108 -5.01 7.04 -2.90
N SER A 109 -3.78 6.94 -2.38
CA SER A 109 -2.56 7.24 -3.12
C SER A 109 -2.30 6.23 -4.24
N GLY A 110 -2.57 4.93 -4.03
CA GLY A 110 -2.41 3.92 -5.06
C GLY A 110 -3.28 4.19 -6.29
N LYS A 111 -4.56 4.52 -6.07
CA LYS A 111 -5.46 4.95 -7.14
C LYS A 111 -4.97 6.23 -7.83
N ALA A 112 -4.62 7.27 -7.07
CA ALA A 112 -4.16 8.54 -7.61
C ALA A 112 -2.85 8.40 -8.39
N GLN A 113 -1.92 7.58 -7.89
CA GLN A 113 -0.67 7.28 -8.57
C GLN A 113 -0.89 6.54 -9.89
N GLY A 114 -1.84 5.59 -9.92
CA GLY A 114 -2.22 4.90 -11.15
C GLY A 114 -2.77 5.84 -12.22
N GLN A 115 -3.63 6.79 -11.83
CA GLN A 115 -4.15 7.83 -12.73
C GLN A 115 -3.03 8.74 -13.26
N THR A 116 -2.12 9.15 -12.39
CA THR A 116 -0.97 9.98 -12.75
C THR A 116 0.00 9.21 -13.67
N ALA A 117 0.26 7.93 -13.37
CA ALA A 117 1.08 7.06 -14.22
C ALA A 117 0.46 6.87 -15.61
N ALA A 118 -0.84 6.65 -15.69
CA ALA A 118 -1.56 6.52 -16.97
C ALA A 118 -1.41 7.79 -17.83
N ALA A 119 -1.55 8.97 -17.23
CA ALA A 119 -1.32 10.25 -17.93
C ALA A 119 0.15 10.39 -18.38
N ALA A 120 1.10 10.03 -17.54
CA ALA A 120 2.53 10.11 -17.83
C ALA A 120 2.97 9.08 -18.89
N ILE A 121 2.33 7.93 -19.00
CA ILE A 121 2.50 6.95 -20.09
C ILE A 121 2.19 7.61 -21.43
N GLY A 122 1.20 8.51 -21.51
CA GLY A 122 0.92 9.30 -22.69
C GLY A 122 2.10 10.22 -23.14
N ILE A 123 2.92 10.69 -22.19
CA ILE A 123 4.16 11.41 -22.52
C ILE A 123 5.16 10.46 -23.18
N VAL A 124 5.35 9.27 -22.61
CA VAL A 124 6.28 8.26 -23.13
C VAL A 124 5.84 7.75 -24.50
N ALA A 125 4.53 7.67 -24.75
CA ALA A 125 3.99 7.30 -26.05
C ALA A 125 4.44 8.24 -27.15
N LYS A 126 4.42 9.55 -26.87
CA LYS A 126 4.76 10.60 -27.87
C LYS A 126 6.23 10.99 -27.84
N LYS A 127 6.88 10.92 -26.67
CA LYS A 127 8.26 11.39 -26.42
C LYS A 127 8.99 10.41 -25.51
N PRO A 128 9.40 9.24 -26.02
CA PRO A 128 10.01 8.19 -25.21
C PRO A 128 11.35 8.59 -24.56
N GLU A 129 12.01 9.62 -25.07
CA GLU A 129 13.21 10.23 -24.48
C GLU A 129 12.90 11.01 -23.19
N GLN A 130 11.65 11.39 -22.94
CA GLN A 130 11.22 12.09 -21.72
C GLN A 130 10.79 11.12 -20.60
N PHE A 131 11.05 9.83 -20.73
CA PHE A 131 10.67 8.79 -19.75
C PHE A 131 11.05 9.16 -18.32
N GLY A 132 12.29 9.60 -18.07
CA GLY A 132 12.75 9.99 -16.74
C GLY A 132 11.92 11.13 -16.11
N LYS A 133 11.55 12.14 -16.92
CA LYS A 133 10.69 13.24 -16.45
C LYS A 133 9.25 12.77 -16.21
N ALA A 134 8.74 11.90 -17.07
CA ALA A 134 7.41 11.34 -16.95
C ALA A 134 7.24 10.54 -15.64
N MET A 135 8.28 9.80 -15.21
CA MET A 135 8.27 9.04 -13.96
C MET A 135 8.17 9.92 -12.70
N LEU A 136 8.61 11.16 -12.74
CA LEU A 136 8.54 12.04 -11.57
C LEU A 136 7.10 12.34 -11.14
N PHE A 137 6.16 12.40 -12.09
CA PHE A 137 4.76 12.69 -11.76
C PHE A 137 4.13 11.64 -10.84
N PRO A 138 4.10 10.34 -11.17
CA PRO A 138 3.59 9.34 -10.25
C PRO A 138 4.46 9.18 -8.98
N ALA A 139 5.77 9.36 -9.06
CA ALA A 139 6.66 9.29 -7.89
C ALA A 139 6.32 10.34 -6.82
N MET A 140 5.87 11.54 -7.22
CA MET A 140 5.42 12.55 -6.26
C MET A 140 4.19 12.13 -5.48
N VAL A 141 3.29 11.35 -6.06
CA VAL A 141 2.11 10.82 -5.36
C VAL A 141 2.48 9.78 -4.32
N GLU A 142 3.52 9.01 -4.56
CA GLU A 142 3.99 7.96 -3.66
C GLU A 142 4.48 8.51 -2.31
N THR A 143 4.99 9.73 -2.27
CA THR A 143 5.52 10.34 -1.03
C THR A 143 4.52 10.31 0.11
N TYR A 144 3.23 10.49 -0.15
CA TYR A 144 2.18 10.44 0.87
C TYR A 144 1.99 9.04 1.46
N ALA A 145 2.11 8.01 0.64
CA ALA A 145 2.06 6.63 1.12
C ALA A 145 3.29 6.29 1.98
N ILE A 146 4.47 6.80 1.63
CA ILE A 146 5.69 6.63 2.44
C ILE A 146 5.53 7.29 3.81
N LEU A 147 4.94 8.49 3.88
CA LEU A 147 4.67 9.17 5.16
C LEU A 147 3.68 8.37 6.01
N ALA A 148 2.64 7.82 5.40
CA ALA A 148 1.66 6.96 6.09
C ALA A 148 2.28 5.63 6.54
N LEU A 149 3.16 5.03 5.74
CA LEU A 149 3.93 3.86 6.11
C LEU A 149 4.77 4.12 7.36
N LEU A 150 5.51 5.21 7.34
CA LEU A 150 6.40 5.58 8.44
C LEU A 150 5.63 5.74 9.75
N ILE A 151 4.53 6.51 9.74
CA ILE A 151 3.74 6.72 10.96
C ILE A 151 3.07 5.43 11.44
N SER A 152 2.58 4.57 10.54
CA SER A 152 2.00 3.28 10.91
C SER A 152 3.04 2.36 11.55
N ILE A 153 4.25 2.26 11.00
CA ILE A 153 5.33 1.46 11.59
C ILE A 153 5.71 1.99 12.98
N LEU A 154 5.94 3.30 13.09
CA LEU A 154 6.30 3.91 14.38
C LEU A 154 5.21 3.69 15.43
N ALA A 155 3.94 3.88 15.08
CA ALA A 155 2.84 3.69 16.01
C ALA A 155 2.70 2.21 16.43
N VAL A 156 2.69 1.27 15.49
CA VAL A 156 2.62 -0.18 15.80
C VAL A 156 3.79 -0.60 16.67
N THR A 157 5.01 -0.16 16.38
CA THR A 157 6.20 -0.57 17.16
C THR A 157 6.26 0.05 18.54
N ALA A 158 5.70 1.24 18.76
CA ALA A 158 5.67 1.93 20.04
C ALA A 158 4.67 1.34 21.04
N ILE A 159 3.60 0.71 20.58
CA ILE A 159 2.61 0.06 21.47
C ILE A 159 3.29 -1.13 22.15
N GLN A 160 3.17 -1.26 23.46
CA GLN A 160 3.69 -2.42 24.20
C GLN A 160 2.63 -3.54 24.23
N VAL A 161 3.07 -4.76 24.03
CA VAL A 161 2.26 -6.00 24.03
C VAL A 161 3.01 -7.07 24.80
#